data_fb34954ce2b02f7266f5001465dc7378
#
_entry.id   fb34954ce2b02f7266f5001465dc7378
#
_cell.length_a   1.000
_cell.length_b   1.000
_cell.length_c   1.000
_cell.angle_alpha   90.00
_cell.angle_beta   90.00
_cell.angle_gamma   90.00
#
_symmetry.space_group_name_H-M   'P 1'
#
loop_
_entity.id
_entity.type
_entity.pdbx_description
1 polymer ?
#
loop_
_entity_poly.entity_id
_entity_poly.type
_entity_poly.pdbx_seq_one_letter_code
_entity_poly.pdbx_strand_id
1 'polypeptide(L)' 'VTVILRVVVDGRKGVVHGDLVDLEGAPLRHFVGWRGLTRTVRGWLDRQIEPS' A
#
# COMPACT_ATOMS: atom_id res chain seq x y z
N VAL A 1 1.18 15.19 0.41
CA VAL A 1 0.76 14.10 1.30
C VAL A 1 1.76 12.96 1.21
N THR A 2 2.14 12.42 2.36
CA THR A 2 3.12 11.36 2.43
C THR A 2 2.54 10.15 3.17
N VAL A 3 2.86 8.98 2.67
CA VAL A 3 2.47 7.73 3.29
C VAL A 3 3.66 6.79 3.27
N ILE A 4 3.72 5.90 4.24
CA ILE A 4 4.79 4.91 4.32
C ILE A 4 4.22 3.59 3.79
N LEU A 5 4.94 3.01 2.85
CA LEU A 5 4.59 1.72 2.28
C LEU A 5 5.56 0.67 2.81
N ARG A 6 5.05 -0.29 3.56
CA ARG A 6 5.86 -1.40 4.04
C ARG A 6 5.55 -2.63 3.18
N VAL A 7 6.58 -3.22 2.61
CA VAL A 7 6.43 -4.36 1.71
C VAL A 7 7.34 -5.48 2.18
N VAL A 8 6.78 -6.67 2.26
CA VAL A 8 7.54 -7.87 2.55
C VAL A 8 7.50 -8.76 1.32
N VAL A 9 8.66 -9.14 0.83
CA VAL A 9 8.77 -9.98 -0.36
C VAL A 9 9.36 -11.33 0.03
N ASP A 10 8.68 -12.40 -0.37
CA ASP A 10 9.17 -13.75 -0.20
C ASP A 10 9.94 -14.15 -1.45
N GLY A 11 11.25 -14.31 -1.32
CA GLY A 11 12.10 -14.61 -2.46
C GLY A 11 11.81 -15.97 -3.10
N ARG A 12 11.19 -16.88 -2.38
CA ARG A 12 10.87 -18.20 -2.92
C ARG A 12 9.59 -18.22 -3.73
N LYS A 13 8.57 -17.57 -3.21
CA LYS A 13 7.25 -17.60 -3.83
C LYS A 13 6.92 -16.32 -4.58
N GLY A 14 7.74 -15.32 -4.43
CA GLY A 14 7.46 -14.04 -5.06
C GLY A 14 6.22 -13.36 -4.50
N VAL A 15 5.74 -13.80 -3.35
CA VAL A 15 4.55 -13.22 -2.75
C VAL A 15 4.92 -11.90 -2.08
N VAL A 16 4.15 -10.89 -2.40
CA VAL A 16 4.32 -9.56 -1.82
C VAL A 16 3.14 -9.32 -0.90
N HIS A 17 3.43 -8.91 0.32
CA HIS A 17 2.38 -8.46 1.21
C HIS A 17 2.90 -7.30 2.04
N GLY A 18 2.01 -6.55 2.63
CA GLY A 18 2.42 -5.41 3.42
C GLY A 18 1.25 -4.52 3.73
N ASP A 19 1.56 -3.29 4.07
CA ASP A 19 0.52 -2.35 4.40
C ASP A 19 0.96 -0.92 4.12
N LEU A 20 -0.05 -0.06 3.96
CA LEU A 20 0.14 1.37 3.94
C LEU A 20 -0.04 1.90 5.36
N VAL A 21 0.88 2.74 5.77
CA VAL A 21 0.90 3.28 7.12
C VAL A 21 1.05 4.79 7.01
N ASP A 22 0.33 5.54 7.82
CA ASP A 22 0.51 6.99 7.81
C ASP A 22 1.78 7.37 8.57
N LEU A 23 2.09 8.65 8.60
CA LEU A 23 3.31 9.12 9.23
C LEU A 23 3.33 8.89 10.74
N GLU A 24 2.18 8.67 11.33
CA GLU A 24 2.08 8.39 12.75
C GLU A 24 2.15 6.90 13.07
N GLY A 25 2.21 6.07 12.02
CA GLY A 25 2.32 4.64 12.19
C GLY A 25 0.98 3.92 12.23
N ALA A 26 -0.12 4.63 12.02
CA ALA A 26 -1.44 3.99 12.01
C ALA A 26 -1.66 3.25 10.69
N PRO A 27 -2.07 1.99 10.73
CA PRO A 27 -2.29 1.24 9.51
C PRO A 27 -3.51 1.78 8.76
N LEU A 28 -3.33 2.01 7.46
CA LEU A 28 -4.39 2.51 6.60
C LEU A 28 -5.01 1.39 5.78
N ARG A 29 -4.15 0.56 5.20
CA ARG A 29 -4.60 -0.54 4.36
C ARG A 29 -3.61 -1.69 4.43
N HIS A 30 -4.14 -2.90 4.31
CA HIS A 30 -3.32 -4.11 4.21
C HIS A 30 -3.55 -4.71 2.83
N PHE A 31 -2.50 -5.30 2.25
CA PHE A 31 -2.61 -5.92 0.93
C PHE A 31 -1.80 -7.19 0.86
N VAL A 32 -2.16 -8.04 -0.11
CA VAL A 32 -1.45 -9.28 -0.40
C VAL A 32 -1.30 -9.37 -1.91
N GLY A 33 -0.08 -9.66 -2.37
CA GLY A 33 0.21 -9.82 -3.78
C GLY A 33 0.40 -8.51 -4.52
N TRP A 34 0.98 -8.62 -5.71
CA TRP A 34 1.24 -7.43 -6.54
C TRP A 34 -0.03 -6.70 -6.94
N ARG A 35 -1.08 -7.45 -7.23
CA ARG A 35 -2.35 -6.83 -7.59
C ARG A 35 -2.94 -6.06 -6.42
N GLY A 36 -2.82 -6.65 -5.23
CA GLY A 36 -3.27 -5.98 -4.03
C GLY A 36 -2.50 -4.72 -3.75
N LEU A 37 -1.17 -4.79 -3.92
CA LEU A 37 -0.31 -3.62 -3.75
C LEU A 37 -0.72 -2.50 -4.71
N THR A 38 -0.81 -2.82 -5.98
CA THR A 38 -1.16 -1.83 -7.01
C THR A 38 -2.52 -1.21 -6.74
N ARG A 39 -3.50 -2.04 -6.43
CA ARG A 39 -4.86 -1.57 -6.17
C ARG A 39 -4.90 -0.66 -4.95
N THR A 40 -4.20 -1.05 -3.90
CA THR A 40 -4.19 -0.29 -2.66
C THR A 40 -3.53 1.06 -2.84
N VAL A 41 -2.36 1.09 -3.46
CA VAL A 41 -1.63 2.34 -3.70
C VAL A 41 -2.44 3.25 -4.62
N ARG A 42 -2.98 2.70 -5.69
CA ARG A 42 -3.75 3.47 -6.65
C ARG A 42 -5.00 4.06 -6.02
N GLY A 43 -5.71 3.25 -5.25
CA GLY A 43 -6.90 3.73 -4.57
C GLY A 43 -6.60 4.84 -3.58
N TRP A 44 -5.51 4.70 -2.85
CA TRP A 44 -5.10 5.72 -1.91
C TRP A 44 -4.73 7.03 -2.62
N LEU A 45 -3.95 6.91 -3.70
CA LEU A 45 -3.56 8.08 -4.48
C LEU A 45 -4.75 8.79 -5.11
N ASP A 46 -5.69 8.02 -5.63
CA ASP A 46 -6.88 8.60 -6.25
C ASP A 46 -7.66 9.47 -5.26
N ARG A 47 -7.68 9.07 -4.00
CA ARG A 47 -8.34 9.85 -2.97
C ARG A 47 -7.60 11.14 -2.67
N GLN A 48 -6.26 11.11 -2.75
CA GLN A 48 -5.45 12.27 -2.43
C GLN A 48 -5.45 13.31 -3.54
N ILE A 49 -5.57 12.87 -4.78
CA ILE A 49 -5.52 13.77 -5.93
C ILE A 49 -6.88 13.90 -6.61
N GLU A 50 -7.92 13.59 -5.89
CA GLU A 50 -9.26 13.69 -6.42
C GLU A 50 -9.58 15.12 -6.82
N PRO A 51 -9.98 15.35 -8.06
CA PRO A 51 -10.41 16.68 -8.48
C PRO A 51 -11.75 16.97 -7.84
N SER A 52 -11.81 18.05 -7.17
CA SER A 52 -13.04 18.47 -6.51
C SER A 52 -14.05 19.02 -7.50
#